data_54cbc7c3a247df1455c4585c52b1621d
#
_entry.id   54cbc7c3a247df1455c4585c52b1621d
#
_cell.length_a   1.000
_cell.length_b   1.000
_cell.length_c   1.000
_cell.angle_alpha   90.00
_cell.angle_beta   90.00
_cell.angle_gamma   90.00
#
_symmetry.space_group_name_H-M   'P 1'
#
loop_
_entity.id
_entity.type
_entity.pdbx_description
1 polymer ?
#
loop_
_entity_poly.entity_id
_entity_poly.type
_entity_poly.pdbx_seq_one_letter_code
_entity_poly.pdbx_strand_id
1 'polypeptide(L)'
;MDLFEYQVKEWFGKIGIPVLPSQIIDHPTELKRLKISYPIVLKSQVHSEGRARAGGVRFVETTIDAIAAAQNIFNLPIQGELPEVLLAEAKYEAEQEFYLAVVLDTAVCRPVLLGCQEADIDWESAGEKMQHVVVEQEFSPYYARRLALKMGLQGALMQSLSSVVEKMYELFVEKDLDLVEINPLAVSASGQVMALNGNVSVNERAIGRHPDVTQMAQKIVNRHLYSETSGILGDWDGIELQGRIGILGNGAGSVMATLDLVANAGGKPGVCLNLRHASPIDVSPTTLGVRLEKALNNLSTDKSIPVILINFLGSIPQSEEVVEVIKNFVQTHNNENKQQSLRSNGNKRRDGNFPRLVVRLAGSEFDPLRADLAMLKTQNDTSIIVMENLDEAVAEAVRLAKLSTHKRL
;
A
#
# COMPACT_ATOMS: atom_id res chain seq x y z
N MET A 1 2.20 2.29 4.23
CA MET A 1 2.79 3.15 3.16
C MET A 1 4.29 3.21 3.39
N ASP A 2 5.08 2.84 2.37
CA ASP A 2 6.54 2.88 2.46
C ASP A 2 7.06 4.23 1.98
N LEU A 3 8.05 4.76 2.69
CA LEU A 3 8.70 6.02 2.32
C LEU A 3 9.88 5.76 1.38
N PHE A 4 10.17 6.71 0.49
CA PHE A 4 11.42 6.68 -0.28
C PHE A 4 12.62 6.91 0.62
N GLU A 5 13.77 6.34 0.27
CA GLU A 5 15.00 6.43 1.06
C GLU A 5 15.39 7.88 1.39
N TYR A 6 15.21 8.83 0.46
CA TYR A 6 15.53 10.23 0.73
C TYR A 6 14.65 10.85 1.83
N GLN A 7 13.37 10.44 1.92
CA GLN A 7 12.45 10.89 2.96
C GLN A 7 12.83 10.28 4.32
N VAL A 8 13.20 9.00 4.32
CA VAL A 8 13.68 8.31 5.51
C VAL A 8 14.94 8.97 6.05
N LYS A 9 15.91 9.30 5.18
CA LYS A 9 17.14 9.98 5.58
C LYS A 9 16.91 11.38 6.13
N GLU A 10 15.91 12.08 5.63
CA GLU A 10 15.51 13.38 6.20
C GLU A 10 15.03 13.20 7.64
N TRP A 11 14.21 12.18 7.92
CA TRP A 11 13.75 11.88 9.27
C TRP A 11 14.89 11.43 10.18
N PHE A 12 15.75 10.55 9.71
CA PHE A 12 16.93 10.09 10.46
C PHE A 12 17.82 11.26 10.86
N GLY A 13 18.10 12.18 9.94
CA GLY A 13 18.87 13.37 10.22
C GLY A 13 18.22 14.27 11.29
N LYS A 14 16.89 14.46 11.24
CA LYS A 14 16.15 15.26 12.21
C LYS A 14 16.22 14.71 13.63
N ILE A 15 16.19 13.39 13.80
CA ILE A 15 16.30 12.75 15.12
C ILE A 15 17.75 12.46 15.52
N GLY A 16 18.73 12.86 14.69
CA GLY A 16 20.16 12.74 14.97
C GLY A 16 20.73 11.34 14.74
N ILE A 17 20.11 10.48 13.92
CA ILE A 17 20.77 9.31 13.35
C ILE A 17 21.72 9.82 12.26
N PRO A 18 23.01 9.44 12.27
CA PRO A 18 23.97 9.91 11.27
C PRO A 18 23.60 9.40 9.88
N VAL A 19 23.51 10.32 8.91
CA VAL A 19 23.27 10.06 7.50
C VAL A 19 24.29 10.82 6.65
N LEU A 20 24.58 10.29 5.47
CA LEU A 20 25.52 10.91 4.54
C LEU A 20 24.91 12.16 3.89
N PRO A 21 25.74 13.14 3.50
CA PRO A 21 25.32 14.20 2.62
C PRO A 21 24.73 13.61 1.32
N SER A 22 23.51 14.04 1.00
CA SER A 22 22.79 13.55 -0.16
C SER A 22 22.05 14.67 -0.89
N GLN A 23 21.72 14.47 -2.15
CA GLN A 23 20.94 15.37 -2.99
C GLN A 23 19.99 14.58 -3.87
N ILE A 24 18.73 15.04 -3.94
CA ILE A 24 17.73 14.50 -4.86
C ILE A 24 18.03 15.01 -6.26
N ILE A 25 17.92 14.14 -7.25
CA ILE A 25 18.16 14.42 -8.66
C ILE A 25 16.89 14.09 -9.43
N ASP A 26 16.19 15.09 -9.91
CA ASP A 26 14.99 14.96 -10.72
C ASP A 26 15.32 14.79 -12.22
N HIS A 27 16.47 15.30 -12.65
CA HIS A 27 16.92 15.18 -14.04
C HIS A 27 18.46 15.03 -14.14
N PRO A 28 19.01 14.23 -15.05
CA PRO A 28 20.46 13.97 -15.15
C PRO A 28 21.32 15.22 -15.28
N THR A 29 20.80 16.32 -15.87
CA THR A 29 21.54 17.59 -16.00
C THR A 29 21.85 18.29 -14.69
N GLU A 30 21.10 17.98 -13.61
CA GLU A 30 21.33 18.56 -12.28
C GLU A 30 22.66 18.10 -11.66
N LEU A 31 23.16 16.95 -12.08
CA LEU A 31 24.46 16.43 -11.67
C LEU A 31 25.63 17.35 -12.04
N LYS A 32 25.44 18.28 -13.00
CA LYS A 32 26.42 19.35 -13.29
C LYS A 32 26.54 20.40 -12.18
N ARG A 33 25.53 20.47 -11.30
CA ARG A 33 25.45 21.42 -10.18
C ARG A 33 25.39 20.70 -8.83
N LEU A 34 25.90 19.45 -8.79
CA LEU A 34 25.94 18.65 -7.58
C LEU A 34 26.73 19.37 -6.48
N LYS A 35 26.20 19.43 -5.28
CA LYS A 35 26.84 20.05 -4.12
C LYS A 35 27.71 19.07 -3.32
N ILE A 36 27.71 17.83 -3.69
CA ILE A 36 28.44 16.74 -3.05
C ILE A 36 29.68 16.41 -3.88
N SER A 37 30.81 16.20 -3.22
CA SER A 37 32.06 15.85 -3.88
C SER A 37 32.05 14.38 -4.37
N TYR A 38 32.61 14.15 -5.54
CA TYR A 38 32.87 12.78 -6.03
C TYR A 38 33.97 12.10 -5.22
N PRO A 39 33.95 10.77 -5.07
CA PRO A 39 33.01 9.82 -5.66
C PRO A 39 31.65 9.78 -4.94
N ILE A 40 30.59 9.48 -5.71
CA ILE A 40 29.22 9.39 -5.20
C ILE A 40 28.57 8.04 -5.58
N VAL A 41 27.46 7.73 -4.90
CA VAL A 41 26.55 6.64 -5.24
C VAL A 41 25.25 7.24 -5.73
N LEU A 42 24.78 6.83 -6.91
CA LEU A 42 23.44 7.14 -7.41
C LEU A 42 22.50 5.98 -7.07
N LYS A 43 21.37 6.27 -6.46
CA LYS A 43 20.39 5.29 -6.02
C LYS A 43 19.01 5.62 -6.60
N SER A 44 18.41 4.67 -7.32
CA SER A 44 17.01 4.78 -7.75
C SER A 44 16.08 4.91 -6.55
N GLN A 45 15.05 5.71 -6.66
CA GLN A 45 13.99 5.83 -5.66
C GLN A 45 12.74 5.14 -6.20
N VAL A 46 12.54 3.91 -5.76
CA VAL A 46 11.41 3.02 -6.09
C VAL A 46 10.96 2.33 -4.81
N HIS A 47 9.68 1.94 -4.75
CA HIS A 47 9.15 1.18 -3.62
C HIS A 47 9.49 -0.31 -3.70
N SER A 48 9.86 -0.77 -4.90
CA SER A 48 10.21 -2.17 -5.15
C SER A 48 11.54 -2.55 -4.52
N GLU A 49 11.63 -3.76 -3.98
CA GLU A 49 12.87 -4.33 -3.44
C GLU A 49 13.86 -4.73 -4.56
N GLY A 50 15.11 -5.00 -4.17
CA GLY A 50 16.11 -5.53 -5.09
C GLY A 50 16.72 -4.52 -6.08
N ARG A 51 16.52 -3.23 -5.87
CA ARG A 51 17.03 -2.15 -6.75
C ARG A 51 18.53 -2.23 -7.01
N ALA A 52 19.35 -2.65 -6.04
CA ALA A 52 20.79 -2.82 -6.21
C ALA A 52 21.11 -3.96 -7.18
N ARG A 53 20.46 -5.12 -7.03
CA ARG A 53 20.60 -6.29 -7.92
C ARG A 53 20.12 -5.98 -9.34
N ALA A 54 19.08 -5.16 -9.47
CA ALA A 54 18.58 -4.70 -10.77
C ALA A 54 19.47 -3.68 -11.46
N GLY A 55 20.48 -3.12 -10.78
CA GLY A 55 21.38 -2.09 -11.32
C GLY A 55 20.90 -0.66 -11.07
N GLY A 56 19.90 -0.47 -10.21
CA GLY A 56 19.39 0.84 -9.78
C GLY A 56 20.30 1.58 -8.78
N VAL A 57 21.44 0.96 -8.39
CA VAL A 57 22.49 1.58 -7.57
C VAL A 57 23.79 1.59 -8.35
N ARG A 58 24.40 2.76 -8.53
CA ARG A 58 25.63 2.94 -9.31
C ARG A 58 26.63 3.80 -8.56
N PHE A 59 27.84 3.31 -8.46
CA PHE A 59 28.99 4.06 -8.01
C PHE A 59 29.62 4.83 -9.19
N VAL A 60 29.89 6.11 -9.00
CA VAL A 60 30.43 6.97 -10.05
C VAL A 60 31.50 7.93 -9.50
N GLU A 61 32.53 8.17 -10.29
CA GLU A 61 33.73 8.94 -9.91
C GLU A 61 33.76 10.33 -10.55
N THR A 62 33.03 10.52 -11.65
CA THR A 62 33.01 11.77 -12.39
C THR A 62 31.63 12.24 -12.75
N THR A 63 31.47 13.54 -13.02
CA THR A 63 30.20 14.11 -13.47
C THR A 63 29.72 13.49 -14.78
N ILE A 64 30.63 13.14 -15.69
CA ILE A 64 30.26 12.56 -16.99
C ILE A 64 29.68 11.18 -16.77
N ASP A 65 30.33 10.34 -15.96
CA ASP A 65 29.85 8.99 -15.63
C ASP A 65 28.53 9.06 -14.87
N ALA A 66 28.39 10.05 -13.97
CA ALA A 66 27.17 10.26 -13.21
C ALA A 66 25.98 10.59 -14.12
N ILE A 67 26.15 11.44 -15.11
CA ILE A 67 25.08 11.79 -16.07
C ILE A 67 24.69 10.57 -16.89
N ALA A 68 25.67 9.79 -17.40
CA ALA A 68 25.42 8.58 -18.16
C ALA A 68 24.70 7.51 -17.30
N ALA A 69 25.17 7.31 -16.06
CA ALA A 69 24.55 6.39 -15.12
C ALA A 69 23.11 6.79 -14.77
N ALA A 70 22.86 8.10 -14.51
CA ALA A 70 21.53 8.61 -14.22
C ALA A 70 20.56 8.39 -15.38
N GLN A 71 20.99 8.67 -16.64
CA GLN A 71 20.18 8.40 -17.82
C GLN A 71 19.76 6.93 -17.92
N ASN A 72 20.68 6.02 -17.62
CA ASN A 72 20.39 4.60 -17.64
C ASN A 72 19.43 4.20 -16.50
N ILE A 73 19.62 4.73 -15.28
CA ILE A 73 18.78 4.38 -14.13
C ILE A 73 17.36 4.92 -14.30
N PHE A 74 17.16 6.14 -14.81
CA PHE A 74 15.82 6.69 -15.06
C PHE A 74 14.99 5.86 -16.06
N ASN A 75 15.66 5.14 -16.96
CA ASN A 75 15.01 4.27 -17.94
C ASN A 75 15.04 2.78 -17.55
N LEU A 76 15.46 2.46 -16.33
CA LEU A 76 15.56 1.09 -15.84
C LEU A 76 14.31 0.71 -15.03
N PRO A 77 13.42 -0.15 -15.56
CA PRO A 77 12.29 -0.64 -14.79
C PRO A 77 12.78 -1.62 -13.71
N ILE A 78 12.47 -1.34 -12.47
CA ILE A 78 12.76 -2.20 -11.32
C ILE A 78 11.44 -2.81 -10.89
N GLN A 79 11.24 -4.10 -11.12
CA GLN A 79 9.98 -4.81 -10.92
C GLN A 79 8.76 -4.12 -11.58
N GLY A 80 8.99 -3.45 -12.71
CA GLY A 80 7.95 -2.72 -13.45
C GLY A 80 7.79 -1.26 -13.06
N GLU A 81 8.44 -0.80 -12.00
CA GLU A 81 8.41 0.60 -11.54
C GLU A 81 9.62 1.36 -12.12
N LEU A 82 9.38 2.52 -12.74
CA LEU A 82 10.42 3.43 -13.20
C LEU A 82 10.76 4.45 -12.10
N PRO A 83 12.05 4.70 -11.82
CA PRO A 83 12.42 5.72 -10.85
C PRO A 83 12.03 7.12 -11.33
N GLU A 84 11.31 7.87 -10.52
CA GLU A 84 10.98 9.26 -10.80
C GLU A 84 12.11 10.22 -10.41
N VAL A 85 12.83 9.87 -9.34
CA VAL A 85 13.96 10.63 -8.83
C VAL A 85 15.10 9.68 -8.47
N LEU A 86 16.33 10.20 -8.47
CA LEU A 86 17.49 9.51 -7.93
C LEU A 86 17.97 10.22 -6.68
N LEU A 87 18.62 9.47 -5.79
CA LEU A 87 19.38 10.02 -4.68
C LEU A 87 20.87 9.94 -5.01
N ALA A 88 21.54 11.10 -5.10
CA ALA A 88 22.99 11.17 -5.15
C ALA A 88 23.52 11.31 -3.72
N GLU A 89 24.44 10.46 -3.32
CA GLU A 89 24.97 10.38 -1.96
C GLU A 89 26.49 10.23 -1.97
N ALA A 90 27.17 10.83 -0.98
CA ALA A 90 28.61 10.67 -0.82
C ALA A 90 28.96 9.20 -0.58
N LYS A 91 30.10 8.76 -1.15
CA LYS A 91 30.64 7.42 -0.86
C LYS A 91 31.04 7.33 0.61
N TYR A 92 30.77 6.20 1.22
CA TYR A 92 31.24 5.86 2.57
C TYR A 92 32.04 4.56 2.56
N GLU A 93 33.13 4.53 3.29
CA GLU A 93 33.94 3.33 3.43
C GLU A 93 33.64 2.67 4.76
N ALA A 94 32.96 1.53 4.69
CA ALA A 94 32.57 0.73 5.83
C ALA A 94 33.61 -0.37 6.09
N GLU A 95 33.97 -0.59 7.36
CA GLU A 95 34.70 -1.80 7.77
C GLU A 95 33.75 -2.89 8.28
N GLN A 96 32.61 -2.49 8.83
CA GLN A 96 31.58 -3.39 9.31
C GLN A 96 30.22 -2.84 8.91
N GLU A 97 29.29 -3.74 8.67
CA GLU A 97 27.91 -3.41 8.34
C GLU A 97 26.95 -4.25 9.19
N PHE A 98 25.89 -3.62 9.66
CA PHE A 98 24.90 -4.20 10.53
C PHE A 98 23.51 -3.99 9.99
N TYR A 99 22.62 -4.96 10.22
CA TYR A 99 21.20 -4.82 10.05
C TYR A 99 20.57 -4.42 11.38
N LEU A 100 19.67 -3.41 11.36
CA LEU A 100 18.88 -3.00 12.51
C LEU A 100 17.44 -2.74 12.06
N ALA A 101 16.47 -3.20 12.88
CA ALA A 101 15.07 -2.81 12.66
C ALA A 101 14.29 -2.70 13.98
N VAL A 102 13.25 -1.90 13.93
CA VAL A 102 12.15 -1.86 14.91
C VAL A 102 10.87 -2.18 14.17
N VAL A 103 10.17 -3.22 14.59
CA VAL A 103 8.96 -3.70 13.93
C VAL A 103 7.83 -3.87 14.93
N LEU A 104 6.58 -3.71 14.47
CA LEU A 104 5.42 -4.15 15.21
C LEU A 104 5.17 -5.64 14.89
N ASP A 105 5.55 -6.50 15.82
CA ASP A 105 5.32 -7.94 15.66
C ASP A 105 3.88 -8.28 16.06
N THR A 106 3.11 -8.75 15.10
CA THR A 106 1.69 -9.10 15.28
C THR A 106 1.49 -10.39 16.06
N ALA A 107 2.48 -11.29 16.10
CA ALA A 107 2.40 -12.55 16.86
C ALA A 107 2.48 -12.30 18.37
N VAL A 108 3.34 -11.38 18.78
CA VAL A 108 3.48 -10.99 20.19
C VAL A 108 2.72 -9.70 20.52
N CYS A 109 2.14 -9.02 19.52
CA CYS A 109 1.42 -7.75 19.64
C CYS A 109 2.23 -6.66 20.36
N ARG A 110 3.53 -6.58 20.07
CA ARG A 110 4.47 -5.65 20.71
C ARG A 110 5.56 -5.19 19.74
N PRO A 111 6.18 -4.04 19.99
CA PRO A 111 7.39 -3.65 19.30
C PRO A 111 8.52 -4.65 19.58
N VAL A 112 9.25 -5.00 18.53
CA VAL A 112 10.42 -5.89 18.59
C VAL A 112 11.61 -5.18 17.94
N LEU A 113 12.72 -5.19 18.65
CA LEU A 113 14.01 -4.74 18.14
C LEU A 113 14.72 -5.92 17.48
N LEU A 114 15.18 -5.74 16.26
CA LEU A 114 15.91 -6.73 15.47
C LEU A 114 17.31 -6.24 15.18
N GLY A 115 18.29 -7.15 15.18
CA GLY A 115 19.67 -6.82 14.83
C GLY A 115 20.47 -8.03 14.35
N CYS A 116 21.34 -7.80 13.38
CA CYS A 116 22.28 -8.80 12.84
C CYS A 116 23.62 -8.16 12.56
N GLN A 117 24.72 -8.94 12.69
CA GLN A 117 26.09 -8.52 12.35
C GLN A 117 26.37 -8.52 10.83
N GLU A 118 25.41 -8.95 10.02
CA GLU A 118 25.50 -8.99 8.56
C GLU A 118 24.39 -8.12 7.99
N ALA A 119 24.68 -7.35 6.94
CA ALA A 119 23.72 -6.48 6.28
C ALA A 119 23.01 -7.16 5.11
N ASP A 120 23.69 -7.98 4.33
CA ASP A 120 23.10 -8.74 3.21
C ASP A 120 22.53 -10.06 3.74
N ILE A 121 21.35 -9.97 4.36
CA ILE A 121 20.71 -11.09 5.03
C ILE A 121 19.90 -11.88 3.99
N ASP A 122 20.22 -13.15 3.83
CA ASP A 122 19.33 -14.12 3.22
C ASP A 122 18.25 -14.51 4.25
N TRP A 123 17.02 -14.09 3.99
CA TRP A 123 15.89 -14.31 4.91
C TRP A 123 15.58 -15.78 5.16
N GLU A 124 15.93 -16.69 4.26
CA GLU A 124 15.78 -18.14 4.47
C GLU A 124 16.71 -18.67 5.56
N SER A 125 17.91 -18.07 5.68
CA SER A 125 18.92 -18.41 6.71
C SER A 125 18.97 -17.43 7.89
N ALA A 126 18.21 -16.34 7.84
CA ALA A 126 18.24 -15.24 8.81
C ALA A 126 17.85 -15.66 10.24
N GLY A 127 17.00 -16.67 10.40
CA GLY A 127 16.46 -17.06 11.69
C GLY A 127 17.49 -17.42 12.75
N GLU A 128 18.66 -17.96 12.35
CA GLU A 128 19.72 -18.35 13.28
C GLU A 128 20.64 -17.17 13.68
N LYS A 129 20.81 -16.17 12.79
CA LYS A 129 21.72 -15.03 13.00
C LYS A 129 21.03 -13.79 13.56
N MET A 130 19.72 -13.66 13.32
CA MET A 130 18.94 -12.51 13.75
C MET A 130 18.73 -12.53 15.24
N GLN A 131 19.20 -11.48 15.92
CA GLN A 131 18.92 -11.24 17.32
C GLN A 131 17.65 -10.41 17.45
N HIS A 132 16.81 -10.77 18.43
CA HIS A 132 15.56 -10.07 18.67
C HIS A 132 15.39 -9.75 20.17
N VAL A 133 14.76 -8.61 20.47
CA VAL A 133 14.40 -8.18 21.82
C VAL A 133 12.98 -7.62 21.78
N VAL A 134 12.05 -8.31 22.43
CA VAL A 134 10.68 -7.83 22.62
C VAL A 134 10.66 -6.72 23.65
N VAL A 135 9.98 -5.61 23.33
CA VAL A 135 9.76 -4.51 24.29
C VAL A 135 8.49 -4.81 25.08
N GLU A 136 8.66 -5.45 26.24
CA GLU A 136 7.54 -5.96 27.04
C GLU A 136 6.84 -4.89 27.88
N GLN A 137 7.56 -3.82 28.23
CA GLN A 137 7.10 -2.72 29.07
C GLN A 137 7.41 -1.38 28.41
N GLU A 138 7.32 -0.30 29.17
CA GLU A 138 7.77 1.00 28.71
C GLU A 138 9.23 0.94 28.26
N PHE A 139 9.50 1.50 27.09
CA PHE A 139 10.84 1.45 26.50
C PHE A 139 11.85 2.22 27.36
N SER A 140 13.02 1.64 27.50
CA SER A 140 14.17 2.28 28.13
C SER A 140 15.46 1.89 27.37
N PRO A 141 16.56 2.63 27.55
CA PRO A 141 17.86 2.31 26.94
C PRO A 141 18.37 0.90 27.22
N TYR A 142 17.81 0.23 28.23
CA TYR A 142 18.11 -1.17 28.53
C TYR A 142 17.81 -2.11 27.37
N TYR A 143 16.67 -1.92 26.67
CA TYR A 143 16.28 -2.78 25.56
C TYR A 143 17.25 -2.67 24.38
N ALA A 144 17.68 -1.45 24.03
CA ALA A 144 18.68 -1.23 22.98
C ALA A 144 20.03 -1.85 23.32
N ARG A 145 20.50 -1.67 24.57
CA ARG A 145 21.74 -2.31 25.05
C ARG A 145 21.64 -3.82 25.08
N ARG A 146 20.48 -4.37 25.48
CA ARG A 146 20.23 -5.81 25.45
C ARG A 146 20.35 -6.38 24.04
N LEU A 147 19.83 -5.69 23.01
CA LEU A 147 20.00 -6.08 21.61
C LEU A 147 21.48 -6.08 21.23
N ALA A 148 22.20 -4.98 21.49
CA ALA A 148 23.62 -4.87 21.18
C ALA A 148 24.49 -5.95 21.86
N LEU A 149 24.16 -6.28 23.10
CA LEU A 149 24.82 -7.39 23.83
C LEU A 149 24.51 -8.75 23.18
N LYS A 150 23.27 -9.01 22.77
CA LYS A 150 22.90 -10.24 22.06
C LYS A 150 23.63 -10.35 20.71
N MET A 151 23.86 -9.23 20.04
CA MET A 151 24.68 -9.16 18.84
C MET A 151 26.18 -9.34 19.12
N GLY A 152 26.61 -9.55 20.38
CA GLY A 152 28.01 -9.72 20.76
C GLY A 152 28.83 -8.43 20.79
N LEU A 153 28.21 -7.25 20.71
CA LEU A 153 28.90 -5.96 20.67
C LEU A 153 29.37 -5.53 22.07
N GLN A 154 30.50 -4.81 22.10
CA GLN A 154 31.11 -4.33 23.34
C GLN A 154 31.65 -2.90 23.21
N GLY A 155 31.95 -2.26 24.31
CA GLY A 155 32.63 -0.97 24.37
C GLY A 155 31.88 0.17 23.66
N ALA A 156 32.62 1.00 22.95
CA ALA A 156 32.10 2.17 22.26
C ALA A 156 31.09 1.82 21.16
N LEU A 157 31.34 0.73 20.43
CA LEU A 157 30.44 0.29 19.34
C LEU A 157 29.06 -0.11 19.89
N MET A 158 29.01 -0.82 21.03
CA MET A 158 27.78 -1.14 21.71
C MET A 158 26.98 0.13 22.08
N GLN A 159 27.68 1.16 22.58
CA GLN A 159 27.03 2.44 22.96
C GLN A 159 26.49 3.18 21.73
N SER A 160 27.29 3.29 20.67
CA SER A 160 26.89 3.97 19.42
C SER A 160 25.71 3.29 18.78
N LEU A 161 25.71 1.95 18.65
CA LEU A 161 24.63 1.19 18.06
C LEU A 161 23.36 1.26 18.93
N SER A 162 23.51 1.16 20.27
CA SER A 162 22.37 1.32 21.18
C SER A 162 21.71 2.69 21.04
N SER A 163 22.50 3.75 20.91
CA SER A 163 21.97 5.11 20.68
C SER A 163 21.20 5.23 19.35
N VAL A 164 21.63 4.55 18.30
CA VAL A 164 20.88 4.49 17.02
C VAL A 164 19.55 3.76 17.23
N VAL A 165 19.54 2.61 17.89
CA VAL A 165 18.33 1.83 18.16
C VAL A 165 17.35 2.62 19.05
N GLU A 166 17.83 3.36 20.04
CA GLU A 166 16.99 4.25 20.88
C GLU A 166 16.25 5.27 20.01
N LYS A 167 16.96 5.93 19.10
CA LYS A 167 16.36 6.91 18.16
C LYS A 167 15.41 6.26 17.15
N MET A 168 15.74 5.08 16.64
CA MET A 168 14.83 4.32 15.77
C MET A 168 13.52 4.02 16.50
N TYR A 169 13.58 3.61 17.77
CA TYR A 169 12.39 3.36 18.56
C TYR A 169 11.59 4.63 18.84
N GLU A 170 12.25 5.73 19.15
CA GLU A 170 11.61 7.05 19.32
C GLU A 170 10.84 7.45 18.07
N LEU A 171 11.46 7.36 16.90
CA LEU A 171 10.81 7.62 15.62
C LEU A 171 9.63 6.69 15.37
N PHE A 172 9.81 5.39 15.66
CA PHE A 172 8.79 4.36 15.49
C PHE A 172 7.51 4.70 16.26
N VAL A 173 7.64 5.12 17.52
CA VAL A 173 6.51 5.49 18.39
C VAL A 173 5.95 6.86 18.00
N GLU A 174 6.82 7.87 17.81
CA GLU A 174 6.38 9.23 17.49
C GLU A 174 5.56 9.31 16.21
N LYS A 175 5.89 8.50 15.21
CA LYS A 175 5.24 8.53 13.89
C LYS A 175 4.25 7.39 13.66
N ASP A 176 3.95 6.58 14.68
CA ASP A 176 3.06 5.42 14.55
C ASP A 176 3.48 4.52 13.37
N LEU A 177 4.70 4.02 13.39
CA LEU A 177 5.25 3.24 12.28
C LEU A 177 4.98 1.74 12.45
N ASP A 178 4.94 1.02 11.35
CA ASP A 178 4.91 -0.44 11.33
C ASP A 178 6.34 -1.03 11.26
N LEU A 179 7.27 -0.27 10.64
CA LEU A 179 8.68 -0.63 10.47
C LEU A 179 9.57 0.62 10.47
N VAL A 180 10.71 0.53 11.14
CA VAL A 180 11.90 1.38 10.94
C VAL A 180 13.09 0.47 10.74
N GLU A 181 13.75 0.53 9.59
CA GLU A 181 14.88 -0.33 9.25
C GLU A 181 16.07 0.50 8.81
N ILE A 182 17.27 0.07 9.21
CA ILE A 182 18.55 0.53 8.68
C ILE A 182 19.30 -0.69 8.15
N ASN A 183 19.54 -0.71 6.85
CA ASN A 183 20.18 -1.82 6.17
C ASN A 183 21.00 -1.33 4.95
N PRO A 184 22.33 -1.10 5.14
CA PRO A 184 23.10 -1.30 6.35
C PRO A 184 23.26 -0.06 7.24
N LEU A 185 23.51 -0.30 8.53
CA LEU A 185 24.22 0.62 9.40
C LEU A 185 25.72 0.32 9.28
N ALA A 186 26.47 1.21 8.69
CA ALA A 186 27.91 1.07 8.48
C ALA A 186 28.72 1.62 9.64
N VAL A 187 29.87 1.01 9.88
CA VAL A 187 30.85 1.47 10.87
C VAL A 187 32.19 1.66 10.18
N SER A 188 32.80 2.85 10.33
CA SER A 188 34.11 3.15 9.79
C SER A 188 35.25 2.62 10.66
N ALA A 189 36.48 2.67 10.17
CA ALA A 189 37.70 2.36 10.91
C ALA A 189 37.86 3.16 12.22
N SER A 190 37.28 4.36 12.26
CA SER A 190 37.28 5.21 13.48
C SER A 190 36.16 4.86 14.46
N GLY A 191 35.30 3.87 14.17
CA GLY A 191 34.14 3.50 14.97
C GLY A 191 32.92 4.42 14.83
N GLN A 192 32.93 5.31 13.83
CA GLN A 192 31.75 6.14 13.54
C GLN A 192 30.67 5.31 12.83
N VAL A 193 29.44 5.46 13.28
CA VAL A 193 28.27 4.80 12.68
C VAL A 193 27.60 5.70 11.67
N MET A 194 27.05 5.11 10.59
CA MET A 194 26.39 5.82 9.51
C MET A 194 25.27 4.98 8.89
N ALA A 195 24.06 5.49 8.82
CA ALA A 195 22.96 4.85 8.13
C ALA A 195 23.12 5.02 6.62
N LEU A 196 23.53 3.98 5.91
CA LEU A 196 23.74 4.04 4.45
C LEU A 196 22.44 3.86 3.67
N ASN A 197 21.49 3.11 4.23
CA ASN A 197 20.16 2.95 3.66
C ASN A 197 19.15 2.80 4.81
N GLY A 198 17.95 3.30 4.58
CA GLY A 198 16.85 3.20 5.53
C GLY A 198 15.55 2.91 4.81
N ASN A 199 14.70 2.14 5.49
CA ASN A 199 13.35 1.84 5.08
C ASN A 199 12.39 2.14 6.24
N VAL A 200 11.28 2.79 5.95
CA VAL A 200 10.24 3.12 6.94
C VAL A 200 8.87 2.83 6.35
N SER A 201 8.11 2.03 7.06
CA SER A 201 6.72 1.76 6.74
C SER A 201 5.81 2.47 7.73
N VAL A 202 4.99 3.38 7.21
CA VAL A 202 4.02 4.15 8.01
C VAL A 202 2.74 3.37 8.16
N ASN A 203 2.20 3.32 9.37
CA ASN A 203 0.88 2.76 9.60
C ASN A 203 -0.19 3.66 8.96
N GLU A 204 -0.81 3.16 7.91
CA GLU A 204 -1.81 3.94 7.14
C GLU A 204 -3.01 4.38 7.98
N ARG A 205 -3.35 3.63 9.02
CA ARG A 205 -4.44 3.98 9.95
C ARG A 205 -4.10 5.18 10.83
N ALA A 206 -2.82 5.51 10.95
CA ALA A 206 -2.32 6.60 11.76
C ALA A 206 -2.06 7.89 10.96
N ILE A 207 -2.04 7.84 9.63
CA ILE A 207 -1.70 8.98 8.76
C ILE A 207 -2.49 10.25 9.11
N GLY A 208 -3.76 10.12 9.47
CA GLY A 208 -4.58 11.28 9.87
C GLY A 208 -4.07 12.04 11.10
N ARG A 209 -3.19 11.44 11.91
CA ARG A 209 -2.53 12.10 13.07
C ARG A 209 -1.21 12.79 12.71
N HIS A 210 -0.70 12.56 11.50
CA HIS A 210 0.63 12.99 11.05
C HIS A 210 0.54 13.86 9.79
N PRO A 211 0.32 15.20 9.95
CA PRO A 211 0.21 16.11 8.80
C PRO A 211 1.45 16.15 7.90
N ASP A 212 2.63 15.92 8.45
CA ASP A 212 3.89 15.84 7.70
C ASP A 212 3.94 14.63 6.79
N VAL A 213 3.47 13.46 7.25
CA VAL A 213 3.30 12.25 6.43
C VAL A 213 2.28 12.50 5.32
N THR A 214 1.16 13.14 5.67
CA THR A 214 0.13 13.57 4.74
C THR A 214 0.71 14.42 3.60
N GLN A 215 1.55 15.41 3.92
CA GLN A 215 2.20 16.24 2.91
C GLN A 215 3.21 15.47 2.04
N MET A 216 3.94 14.52 2.62
CA MET A 216 4.86 13.65 1.86
C MET A 216 4.09 12.80 0.87
N ALA A 217 2.99 12.18 1.31
CA ALA A 217 2.11 11.41 0.45
C ALA A 217 1.54 12.25 -0.69
N GLN A 218 1.04 13.47 -0.42
CA GLN A 218 0.51 14.38 -1.45
C GLN A 218 1.54 14.78 -2.50
N LYS A 219 2.80 14.96 -2.13
CA LYS A 219 3.87 15.26 -3.09
C LYS A 219 4.11 14.10 -4.06
N ILE A 220 3.99 12.88 -3.59
CA ILE A 220 4.10 11.67 -4.42
C ILE A 220 2.91 11.61 -5.40
N VAL A 221 1.67 11.81 -4.91
CA VAL A 221 0.45 11.84 -5.75
C VAL A 221 0.54 12.86 -6.86
N ASN A 222 0.93 14.09 -6.54
CA ASN A 222 0.98 15.16 -7.52
C ASN A 222 2.00 14.89 -8.64
N ARG A 223 3.02 14.04 -8.38
CA ARG A 223 3.96 13.58 -9.41
C ARG A 223 3.37 12.46 -10.28
N HIS A 224 2.60 11.53 -9.70
CA HIS A 224 1.95 10.43 -10.42
C HIS A 224 0.74 10.84 -11.25
N LEU A 225 0.06 11.95 -10.95
CA LEU A 225 -1.08 12.46 -11.72
C LEU A 225 -0.78 12.76 -13.21
N TYR A 226 0.50 12.78 -13.61
CA TYR A 226 0.92 12.93 -15.00
C TYR A 226 1.26 11.60 -15.70
N SER A 227 1.20 10.47 -14.99
CA SER A 227 1.35 9.15 -15.59
C SER A 227 -0.04 8.59 -15.90
N GLU A 228 -0.44 8.68 -17.17
CA GLU A 228 -1.66 8.06 -17.69
C GLU A 228 -1.54 6.52 -17.67
N THR A 229 -1.74 5.89 -16.52
CA THR A 229 -2.11 4.48 -16.47
C THR A 229 -3.62 4.38 -16.53
N SER A 230 -4.14 4.30 -17.74
CA SER A 230 -5.56 4.11 -18.04
C SER A 230 -5.99 2.67 -17.75
N GLY A 231 -6.26 2.38 -16.48
CA GLY A 231 -6.94 1.18 -16.03
C GLY A 231 -8.11 1.55 -15.12
N ILE A 232 -9.08 0.64 -14.94
CA ILE A 232 -10.21 0.83 -14.00
C ILE A 232 -9.70 1.02 -12.57
N LEU A 233 -8.54 0.44 -12.27
CA LEU A 233 -7.90 0.57 -10.95
C LEU A 233 -7.46 2.01 -10.66
N GLY A 234 -6.83 2.71 -11.57
CA GLY A 234 -6.32 4.06 -11.31
C GLY A 234 -5.55 4.13 -9.98
N ASP A 235 -6.02 4.99 -9.06
CA ASP A 235 -5.45 5.17 -7.72
C ASP A 235 -6.04 4.21 -6.66
N TRP A 236 -6.72 3.11 -7.06
CA TRP A 236 -7.36 2.20 -6.13
C TRP A 236 -6.41 1.11 -5.62
N ASP A 237 -6.52 0.79 -4.34
CA ASP A 237 -5.95 -0.43 -3.76
C ASP A 237 -6.78 -1.64 -4.22
N GLY A 238 -6.26 -2.38 -5.21
CA GLY A 238 -7.02 -3.47 -5.79
C GLY A 238 -6.26 -4.30 -6.82
N ILE A 239 -6.98 -5.26 -7.36
CA ILE A 239 -6.49 -6.21 -8.37
C ILE A 239 -7.43 -6.19 -9.57
N GLU A 240 -6.89 -6.08 -10.78
CA GLU A 240 -7.63 -6.21 -12.02
C GLU A 240 -7.33 -7.56 -12.68
N LEU A 241 -8.37 -8.36 -12.85
CA LEU A 241 -8.34 -9.69 -13.47
C LEU A 241 -9.32 -9.73 -14.66
N GLN A 242 -9.12 -10.69 -15.54
CA GLN A 242 -9.98 -10.88 -16.72
C GLN A 242 -11.24 -11.70 -16.36
N GLY A 243 -12.05 -11.20 -15.44
CA GLY A 243 -13.25 -11.88 -14.97
C GLY A 243 -14.52 -11.03 -15.16
N ARG A 244 -15.62 -11.51 -14.57
CA ARG A 244 -16.96 -10.95 -14.76
C ARG A 244 -17.63 -10.51 -13.46
N ILE A 245 -16.98 -10.69 -12.34
CA ILE A 245 -17.51 -10.35 -11.03
C ILE A 245 -16.60 -9.28 -10.42
N GLY A 246 -17.11 -8.07 -10.28
CA GLY A 246 -16.48 -7.02 -9.49
C GLY A 246 -16.64 -7.34 -8.00
N ILE A 247 -15.58 -7.18 -7.21
CA ILE A 247 -15.59 -7.42 -5.77
C ILE A 247 -15.22 -6.13 -5.06
N LEU A 248 -16.08 -5.66 -4.18
CA LEU A 248 -15.85 -4.48 -3.35
C LEU A 248 -15.85 -4.88 -1.87
N GLY A 249 -14.79 -4.54 -1.15
CA GLY A 249 -14.68 -4.81 0.28
C GLY A 249 -14.08 -3.65 1.05
N ASN A 250 -14.22 -3.66 2.37
CA ASN A 250 -13.68 -2.66 3.28
C ASN A 250 -12.46 -3.16 4.07
N GLY A 251 -11.64 -3.97 3.43
CA GLY A 251 -10.39 -4.50 3.98
C GLY A 251 -9.72 -5.45 2.99
N ALA A 252 -8.41 -5.32 2.78
CA ALA A 252 -7.66 -6.13 1.81
C ALA A 252 -7.86 -7.64 2.04
N GLY A 253 -7.75 -8.12 3.27
CA GLY A 253 -7.95 -9.55 3.60
C GLY A 253 -9.36 -10.05 3.27
N SER A 254 -10.41 -9.25 3.51
CA SER A 254 -11.79 -9.64 3.15
C SER A 254 -12.00 -9.66 1.64
N VAL A 255 -11.37 -8.74 0.89
CA VAL A 255 -11.41 -8.73 -0.58
C VAL A 255 -10.71 -9.97 -1.13
N MET A 256 -9.51 -10.31 -0.66
CA MET A 256 -8.76 -11.48 -1.09
C MET A 256 -9.52 -12.78 -0.77
N ALA A 257 -10.02 -12.93 0.45
CA ALA A 257 -10.82 -14.10 0.83
C ALA A 257 -12.09 -14.25 -0.02
N THR A 258 -12.76 -13.13 -0.34
CA THR A 258 -13.93 -13.14 -1.22
C THR A 258 -13.55 -13.53 -2.65
N LEU A 259 -12.41 -13.04 -3.16
CA LEU A 259 -11.87 -13.41 -4.46
C LEU A 259 -11.64 -14.93 -4.55
N ASP A 260 -10.97 -15.51 -3.54
CA ASP A 260 -10.69 -16.93 -3.47
C ASP A 260 -11.97 -17.76 -3.43
N LEU A 261 -12.96 -17.35 -2.63
CA LEU A 261 -14.26 -18.01 -2.57
C LEU A 261 -15.01 -17.97 -3.90
N VAL A 262 -14.98 -16.82 -4.60
CA VAL A 262 -15.57 -16.69 -5.95
C VAL A 262 -14.87 -17.62 -6.94
N ALA A 263 -13.54 -17.70 -6.92
CA ALA A 263 -12.77 -18.59 -7.77
C ALA A 263 -13.07 -20.06 -7.47
N ASN A 264 -13.10 -20.45 -6.18
CA ASN A 264 -13.40 -21.81 -5.73
C ASN A 264 -14.83 -22.25 -6.07
N ALA A 265 -15.80 -21.31 -6.09
CA ALA A 265 -17.17 -21.57 -6.55
C ALA A 265 -17.28 -21.65 -8.09
N GLY A 266 -16.18 -21.59 -8.82
CA GLY A 266 -16.12 -21.64 -10.27
C GLY A 266 -16.59 -20.34 -10.95
N GLY A 267 -16.51 -19.22 -10.25
CA GLY A 267 -16.66 -17.88 -10.77
C GLY A 267 -15.35 -17.36 -11.38
N LYS A 268 -15.43 -16.22 -12.05
CA LYS A 268 -14.26 -15.52 -12.59
C LYS A 268 -14.23 -14.11 -11.98
N PRO A 269 -13.38 -13.87 -10.96
CA PRO A 269 -13.17 -12.52 -10.43
C PRO A 269 -12.64 -11.58 -11.52
N GLY A 270 -13.14 -10.35 -11.53
CA GLY A 270 -12.71 -9.28 -12.41
C GLY A 270 -11.95 -8.21 -11.65
N VAL A 271 -12.57 -7.05 -11.45
CA VAL A 271 -11.96 -5.97 -10.65
C VAL A 271 -12.29 -6.16 -9.17
N CYS A 272 -11.27 -6.23 -8.32
CA CYS A 272 -11.41 -6.41 -6.88
C CYS A 272 -10.80 -5.20 -6.16
N LEU A 273 -11.61 -4.44 -5.42
CA LEU A 273 -11.19 -3.17 -4.79
C LEU A 273 -11.34 -3.23 -3.27
N ASN A 274 -10.29 -2.80 -2.57
CA ASN A 274 -10.33 -2.49 -1.16
C ASN A 274 -10.74 -1.03 -0.97
N LEU A 275 -11.95 -0.79 -0.47
CA LEU A 275 -12.48 0.56 -0.27
C LEU A 275 -12.18 1.13 1.13
N ARG A 276 -11.43 0.43 1.96
CA ARG A 276 -11.10 0.92 3.31
C ARG A 276 -10.29 2.21 3.26
N HIS A 277 -9.36 2.27 2.31
CA HIS A 277 -8.58 3.46 1.97
C HIS A 277 -8.76 3.70 0.47
N ALA A 278 -8.76 4.93 0.02
CA ALA A 278 -8.86 5.24 -1.41
C ALA A 278 -7.54 4.83 -2.04
N SER A 279 -6.47 5.24 -1.94
CA SER A 279 -5.12 4.82 -2.28
C SER A 279 -4.26 4.94 -1.01
N PRO A 280 -3.19 4.20 -0.86
CA PRO A 280 -2.17 4.53 0.15
C PRO A 280 -1.75 6.00 0.07
N ILE A 281 -1.98 6.62 -1.06
CA ILE A 281 -1.56 7.96 -1.43
C ILE A 281 -2.73 8.98 -1.39
N ASP A 282 -3.99 8.54 -1.37
CA ASP A 282 -5.15 9.44 -1.29
C ASP A 282 -5.37 9.92 0.16
N VAL A 283 -4.78 11.04 0.45
CA VAL A 283 -4.84 11.73 1.75
C VAL A 283 -6.13 12.52 1.92
N SER A 284 -7.03 12.46 0.95
CA SER A 284 -8.35 13.08 1.06
C SER A 284 -9.15 12.33 2.14
N PRO A 285 -9.77 13.01 3.09
CA PRO A 285 -10.63 12.40 4.10
C PRO A 285 -11.96 11.96 3.49
N THR A 286 -11.93 11.26 2.36
CA THR A 286 -13.13 10.74 1.73
C THR A 286 -13.74 9.63 2.60
N THR A 287 -15.03 9.71 2.83
CA THR A 287 -15.76 8.67 3.55
C THR A 287 -15.81 7.37 2.73
N LEU A 288 -16.09 6.25 3.39
CA LEU A 288 -16.31 4.97 2.70
C LEU A 288 -17.46 5.08 1.69
N GLY A 289 -18.51 5.86 2.00
CA GLY A 289 -19.63 6.11 1.10
C GLY A 289 -19.20 6.76 -0.20
N VAL A 290 -18.41 7.84 -0.13
CA VAL A 290 -17.89 8.53 -1.33
C VAL A 290 -17.02 7.60 -2.18
N ARG A 291 -16.19 6.76 -1.55
CA ARG A 291 -15.36 5.79 -2.27
C ARG A 291 -16.21 4.69 -2.93
N LEU A 292 -17.24 4.21 -2.21
CA LEU A 292 -18.18 3.24 -2.76
C LEU A 292 -18.93 3.79 -3.96
N GLU A 293 -19.41 5.03 -3.89
CA GLU A 293 -20.09 5.69 -5.01
C GLU A 293 -19.20 5.78 -6.24
N LYS A 294 -17.96 6.23 -6.07
CA LYS A 294 -16.97 6.31 -7.16
C LYS A 294 -16.68 4.92 -7.74
N ALA A 295 -16.49 3.90 -6.91
CA ALA A 295 -16.23 2.52 -7.37
C ALA A 295 -17.42 1.93 -8.13
N LEU A 296 -18.65 2.10 -7.65
CA LEU A 296 -19.86 1.65 -8.32
C LEU A 296 -20.03 2.34 -9.68
N ASN A 297 -19.83 3.65 -9.74
CA ASN A 297 -19.91 4.40 -10.99
C ASN A 297 -18.86 3.92 -12.01
N ASN A 298 -17.62 3.72 -11.60
CA ASN A 298 -16.56 3.21 -12.47
C ASN A 298 -16.89 1.81 -13.00
N LEU A 299 -17.25 0.87 -12.11
CA LEU A 299 -17.58 -0.51 -12.51
C LEU A 299 -18.85 -0.61 -13.33
N SER A 300 -19.79 0.31 -13.20
CA SER A 300 -21.01 0.35 -13.99
C SER A 300 -20.76 0.69 -15.46
N THR A 301 -19.68 1.37 -15.78
CA THR A 301 -19.27 1.68 -17.15
C THR A 301 -18.61 0.50 -17.85
N ASP A 302 -18.07 -0.46 -17.09
CA ASP A 302 -17.40 -1.63 -17.64
C ASP A 302 -18.41 -2.74 -17.99
N LYS A 303 -18.64 -2.92 -19.29
CA LYS A 303 -19.54 -3.95 -19.82
C LYS A 303 -19.06 -5.38 -19.57
N SER A 304 -17.80 -5.58 -19.17
CA SER A 304 -17.26 -6.90 -18.84
C SER A 304 -17.74 -7.38 -17.46
N ILE A 305 -18.16 -6.48 -16.57
CA ILE A 305 -18.57 -6.72 -15.19
C ILE A 305 -20.10 -6.68 -15.03
N PRO A 306 -20.81 -7.78 -15.31
CA PRO A 306 -22.28 -7.83 -15.17
C PRO A 306 -22.76 -8.00 -13.73
N VAL A 307 -21.88 -8.30 -12.78
CA VAL A 307 -22.21 -8.51 -11.35
C VAL A 307 -21.16 -7.83 -10.48
N ILE A 308 -21.61 -7.13 -9.48
CA ILE A 308 -20.76 -6.57 -8.41
C ILE A 308 -21.15 -7.22 -7.09
N LEU A 309 -20.19 -7.83 -6.41
CA LEU A 309 -20.31 -8.38 -5.07
C LEU A 309 -19.70 -7.40 -4.07
N ILE A 310 -20.54 -6.84 -3.21
CA ILE A 310 -20.12 -5.97 -2.10
C ILE A 310 -20.07 -6.83 -0.83
N ASN A 311 -18.91 -6.90 -0.18
CA ASN A 311 -18.71 -7.62 1.08
C ASN A 311 -18.09 -6.69 2.12
N PHE A 312 -18.93 -6.11 2.97
CA PHE A 312 -18.48 -5.22 4.04
C PHE A 312 -18.63 -5.88 5.40
N LEU A 313 -17.58 -5.76 6.20
CA LEU A 313 -17.48 -6.27 7.55
C LEU A 313 -17.50 -5.12 8.54
N GLY A 314 -18.20 -5.28 9.62
CA GLY A 314 -18.58 -4.37 10.69
C GLY A 314 -17.63 -3.24 11.09
N SER A 315 -18.06 -2.43 12.06
CA SER A 315 -17.35 -1.25 12.58
C SER A 315 -17.01 -0.20 11.51
N ILE A 316 -17.99 0.14 10.68
CA ILE A 316 -17.86 1.17 9.65
C ILE A 316 -18.44 2.48 10.24
N PRO A 317 -17.61 3.53 10.40
CA PRO A 317 -18.14 4.87 10.66
C PRO A 317 -19.11 5.27 9.55
N GLN A 318 -20.26 5.83 9.90
CA GLN A 318 -21.28 6.30 8.94
C GLN A 318 -21.83 5.16 8.04
N SER A 319 -22.18 4.03 8.62
CA SER A 319 -22.79 2.88 7.91
C SER A 319 -24.07 3.26 7.14
N GLU A 320 -24.81 4.25 7.61
CA GLU A 320 -25.99 4.81 6.94
C GLU A 320 -25.66 5.43 5.59
N GLU A 321 -24.54 6.14 5.47
CA GLU A 321 -24.06 6.71 4.21
C GLU A 321 -23.80 5.63 3.15
N VAL A 322 -23.19 4.51 3.56
CA VAL A 322 -22.94 3.37 2.67
C VAL A 322 -24.25 2.81 2.11
N VAL A 323 -25.26 2.67 2.94
CA VAL A 323 -26.58 2.15 2.54
C VAL A 323 -27.29 3.13 1.63
N GLU A 324 -27.20 4.44 1.91
CA GLU A 324 -27.78 5.49 1.07
C GLU A 324 -27.16 5.52 -0.32
N VAL A 325 -25.85 5.35 -0.42
CA VAL A 325 -25.14 5.24 -1.72
C VAL A 325 -25.65 4.04 -2.52
N ILE A 326 -25.81 2.87 -1.87
CA ILE A 326 -26.34 1.68 -2.54
C ILE A 326 -27.79 1.91 -3.01
N LYS A 327 -28.63 2.53 -2.19
CA LYS A 327 -30.02 2.89 -2.54
C LYS A 327 -30.06 3.81 -3.76
N ASN A 328 -29.28 4.88 -3.73
CA ASN A 328 -29.24 5.87 -4.80
C ASN A 328 -28.74 5.24 -6.11
N PHE A 329 -27.72 4.39 -6.05
CA PHE A 329 -27.24 3.67 -7.21
C PHE A 329 -28.33 2.80 -7.84
N VAL A 330 -29.04 1.99 -7.06
CA VAL A 330 -30.12 1.11 -7.54
C VAL A 330 -31.28 1.93 -8.11
N GLN A 331 -31.69 3.00 -7.44
CA GLN A 331 -32.81 3.85 -7.89
C GLN A 331 -32.53 4.59 -9.18
N THR A 332 -31.33 5.14 -9.33
CA THR A 332 -30.90 5.83 -10.55
C THR A 332 -30.97 4.89 -11.76
N HIS A 333 -30.45 3.68 -11.60
CA HIS A 333 -30.42 2.69 -12.65
C HIS A 333 -31.80 2.14 -13.02
N ASN A 334 -32.70 2.01 -12.05
CA ASN A 334 -34.07 1.61 -12.28
C ASN A 334 -34.85 2.68 -13.06
N ASN A 335 -34.60 3.96 -12.80
CA ASN A 335 -35.22 5.07 -13.52
C ASN A 335 -34.73 5.17 -14.97
N GLU A 336 -33.45 4.97 -15.22
CA GLU A 336 -32.88 4.94 -16.57
C GLU A 336 -33.44 3.79 -17.41
N ASN A 337 -33.56 2.59 -16.83
CA ASN A 337 -34.17 1.44 -17.47
C ASN A 337 -35.64 1.68 -17.84
N LYS A 338 -36.40 2.36 -16.97
CA LYS A 338 -37.80 2.74 -17.25
C LYS A 338 -37.89 3.76 -18.39
N GLN A 339 -37.03 4.76 -18.43
CA GLN A 339 -37.02 5.77 -19.51
C GLN A 339 -36.63 5.17 -20.88
N GLN A 340 -35.66 4.25 -20.91
CA GLN A 340 -35.26 3.54 -22.12
C GLN A 340 -36.38 2.62 -22.64
N SER A 341 -37.11 1.96 -21.76
CA SER A 341 -38.24 1.11 -22.13
C SER A 341 -39.44 1.92 -22.72
N LEU A 342 -39.62 3.15 -22.30
CA LEU A 342 -40.63 4.06 -22.81
C LEU A 342 -40.27 4.64 -24.21
N ARG A 343 -38.98 4.75 -24.51
CA ARG A 343 -38.47 5.26 -25.81
C ARG A 343 -38.43 4.19 -26.90
N SER A 344 -38.40 2.91 -26.55
CA SER A 344 -38.37 1.80 -27.52
C SER A 344 -39.79 1.23 -27.70
N ASN A 345 -40.54 1.70 -28.72
CA ASN A 345 -41.87 1.20 -29.11
C ASN A 345 -41.94 -0.34 -29.06
N GLY A 346 -42.36 -0.92 -27.95
CA GLY A 346 -42.91 -2.29 -27.88
C GLY A 346 -41.97 -3.47 -28.06
N ASN A 347 -40.72 -3.30 -28.48
CA ASN A 347 -39.76 -4.40 -28.56
C ASN A 347 -39.02 -4.57 -27.21
N LYS A 348 -39.41 -5.59 -26.48
CA LYS A 348 -38.81 -6.01 -25.23
C LYS A 348 -37.33 -6.40 -25.41
N ARG A 349 -36.41 -5.47 -25.47
CA ARG A 349 -35.02 -5.69 -25.08
C ARG A 349 -34.86 -5.26 -23.63
N ARG A 350 -35.18 -6.19 -22.75
CA ARG A 350 -34.86 -6.14 -21.29
C ARG A 350 -33.38 -6.42 -21.12
N ASP A 351 -32.52 -5.58 -21.52
CA ASP A 351 -31.10 -5.62 -21.15
C ASP A 351 -30.66 -4.18 -20.87
N GLY A 352 -31.07 -3.68 -19.71
CA GLY A 352 -30.34 -2.60 -19.04
C GLY A 352 -28.91 -3.06 -18.81
N ASN A 353 -27.95 -2.33 -19.32
CA ASN A 353 -26.54 -2.65 -19.39
C ASN A 353 -25.82 -2.48 -18.04
N PHE A 354 -26.56 -2.51 -16.92
CA PHE A 354 -26.04 -2.25 -15.59
C PHE A 354 -25.77 -3.52 -14.80
N PRO A 355 -24.68 -3.53 -13.99
CA PRO A 355 -24.34 -4.69 -13.17
C PRO A 355 -25.39 -4.94 -12.09
N ARG A 356 -25.64 -6.21 -11.80
CA ARG A 356 -26.45 -6.62 -10.64
C ARG A 356 -25.62 -6.55 -9.39
N LEU A 357 -26.21 -6.06 -8.31
CA LEU A 357 -25.57 -6.01 -7.01
C LEU A 357 -25.92 -7.22 -6.16
N VAL A 358 -24.91 -7.89 -5.63
CA VAL A 358 -25.03 -8.83 -4.50
C VAL A 358 -24.35 -8.17 -3.31
N VAL A 359 -25.11 -7.93 -2.24
CA VAL A 359 -24.66 -7.13 -1.12
C VAL A 359 -24.66 -7.97 0.15
N ARG A 360 -23.53 -8.06 0.79
CA ARG A 360 -23.36 -8.59 2.13
C ARG A 360 -22.82 -7.49 3.05
N LEU A 361 -23.57 -7.19 4.07
CA LEU A 361 -23.20 -6.28 5.15
C LEU A 361 -23.21 -7.09 6.45
N ALA A 362 -22.05 -7.32 7.06
CA ALA A 362 -21.91 -8.12 8.28
C ALA A 362 -21.46 -7.24 9.44
N GLY A 363 -22.27 -7.22 10.49
CA GLY A 363 -22.09 -6.42 11.69
C GLY A 363 -23.45 -6.01 12.24
N SER A 364 -23.57 -5.87 13.56
CA SER A 364 -24.84 -5.52 14.22
C SER A 364 -25.36 -4.14 13.83
N GLU A 365 -24.50 -3.21 13.49
CA GLU A 365 -24.85 -1.87 13.00
C GLU A 365 -25.59 -1.92 11.65
N PHE A 366 -25.47 -2.99 10.90
CA PHE A 366 -26.17 -3.15 9.63
C PHE A 366 -27.51 -3.85 9.72
N ASP A 367 -27.89 -4.39 10.88
CA ASP A 367 -29.16 -5.13 11.03
C ASP A 367 -30.38 -4.31 10.59
N PRO A 368 -30.62 -3.06 11.05
CA PRO A 368 -31.72 -2.26 10.58
C PRO A 368 -31.58 -1.85 9.11
N LEU A 369 -30.35 -1.61 8.65
CA LEU A 369 -30.06 -1.12 7.30
C LEU A 369 -30.22 -2.20 6.23
N ARG A 370 -29.98 -3.49 6.59
CA ARG A 370 -30.25 -4.63 5.71
C ARG A 370 -31.73 -4.77 5.37
N ALA A 371 -32.59 -4.55 6.36
CA ALA A 371 -34.04 -4.56 6.15
C ALA A 371 -34.47 -3.47 5.15
N ASP A 372 -33.92 -2.28 5.27
CA ASP A 372 -34.14 -1.17 4.34
C ASP A 372 -33.70 -1.50 2.91
N LEU A 373 -32.52 -2.09 2.73
CA LEU A 373 -32.04 -2.51 1.41
C LEU A 373 -32.91 -3.65 0.82
N ALA A 374 -33.38 -4.56 1.66
CA ALA A 374 -34.25 -5.66 1.22
C ALA A 374 -35.60 -5.14 0.70
N MET A 375 -36.11 -4.02 1.21
CA MET A 375 -37.34 -3.38 0.72
C MET A 375 -37.20 -2.79 -0.68
N LEU A 376 -35.99 -2.52 -1.17
CA LEU A 376 -35.74 -2.09 -2.56
C LEU A 376 -36.04 -3.19 -3.58
N LYS A 377 -36.13 -4.44 -3.14
CA LYS A 377 -36.48 -5.60 -3.96
C LYS A 377 -37.97 -5.53 -4.31
N THR A 378 -38.32 -4.82 -5.37
CA THR A 378 -39.69 -4.86 -5.89
C THR A 378 -39.93 -6.19 -6.61
N GLN A 379 -41.21 -6.62 -6.70
CA GLN A 379 -41.64 -7.95 -7.21
C GLN A 379 -41.11 -8.33 -8.62
N ASN A 380 -40.51 -7.41 -9.35
CA ASN A 380 -39.98 -7.63 -10.71
C ASN A 380 -38.53 -7.15 -10.90
N ASP A 381 -37.85 -6.70 -9.86
CA ASP A 381 -36.53 -6.11 -9.96
C ASP A 381 -35.48 -6.96 -9.22
N THR A 382 -34.57 -7.57 -9.99
CA THR A 382 -33.47 -8.38 -9.49
C THR A 382 -32.14 -7.62 -9.52
N SER A 383 -32.20 -6.28 -9.48
CA SER A 383 -31.00 -5.43 -9.55
C SER A 383 -30.14 -5.52 -8.29
N ILE A 384 -30.74 -5.80 -7.13
CA ILE A 384 -30.06 -5.96 -5.85
C ILE A 384 -30.51 -7.22 -5.13
N ILE A 385 -29.57 -7.95 -4.55
CA ILE A 385 -29.80 -9.11 -3.69
C ILE A 385 -28.98 -8.90 -2.41
N VAL A 386 -29.65 -8.90 -1.28
CA VAL A 386 -29.01 -8.73 0.05
C VAL A 386 -28.94 -10.11 0.73
N MET A 387 -27.77 -10.45 1.25
CA MET A 387 -27.47 -11.73 1.89
C MET A 387 -26.66 -11.52 3.17
N GLU A 388 -26.81 -12.44 4.13
CA GLU A 388 -26.04 -12.40 5.39
C GLU A 388 -24.83 -13.30 5.34
N ASN A 389 -24.96 -14.45 4.71
CA ASN A 389 -23.90 -15.44 4.60
C ASN A 389 -23.01 -15.14 3.39
N LEU A 390 -21.66 -15.23 3.57
CA LEU A 390 -20.71 -14.95 2.50
C LEU A 390 -20.74 -16.02 1.41
N ASP A 391 -20.85 -17.30 1.78
CA ASP A 391 -20.84 -18.40 0.81
C ASP A 391 -22.09 -18.33 -0.08
N GLU A 392 -23.25 -17.99 0.50
CA GLU A 392 -24.48 -17.76 -0.27
C GLU A 392 -24.36 -16.55 -1.20
N ALA A 393 -23.78 -15.46 -0.73
CA ALA A 393 -23.54 -14.26 -1.55
C ALA A 393 -22.60 -14.56 -2.73
N VAL A 394 -21.55 -15.32 -2.49
CA VAL A 394 -20.61 -15.78 -3.51
C VAL A 394 -21.31 -16.70 -4.51
N ALA A 395 -22.05 -17.71 -4.05
CA ALA A 395 -22.78 -18.63 -4.92
C ALA A 395 -23.77 -17.89 -5.83
N GLU A 396 -24.48 -16.89 -5.28
CA GLU A 396 -25.45 -16.09 -6.03
C GLU A 396 -24.75 -15.17 -7.05
N ALA A 397 -23.65 -14.51 -6.69
CA ALA A 397 -22.86 -13.70 -7.62
C ALA A 397 -22.35 -14.53 -8.81
N VAL A 398 -21.84 -15.74 -8.53
CA VAL A 398 -21.36 -16.68 -9.55
C VAL A 398 -22.52 -17.15 -10.44
N ARG A 399 -23.68 -17.47 -9.87
CA ARG A 399 -24.89 -17.86 -10.61
C ARG A 399 -25.34 -16.75 -11.58
N LEU A 400 -25.39 -15.52 -11.09
CA LEU A 400 -25.80 -14.36 -11.90
C LEU A 400 -24.81 -14.05 -13.03
N ALA A 401 -23.51 -14.17 -12.77
CA ALA A 401 -22.48 -13.98 -13.79
C ALA A 401 -22.57 -15.03 -14.91
N LYS A 402 -22.87 -16.30 -14.58
CA LYS A 402 -23.08 -17.37 -15.56
C LYS A 402 -24.34 -17.14 -16.41
N LEU A 403 -25.44 -16.70 -15.82
CA LEU A 403 -26.67 -16.37 -16.56
C LEU A 403 -26.50 -15.23 -17.56
N SER A 404 -25.61 -14.28 -17.26
CA SER A 404 -25.30 -13.18 -18.18
C SER A 404 -24.48 -13.60 -19.39
N THR A 405 -23.87 -14.80 -19.38
CA THR A 405 -23.12 -15.37 -20.50
C THR A 405 -24.03 -16.00 -21.53
N HIS A 406 -25.11 -16.68 -21.12
CA HIS A 406 -26.05 -17.38 -22.01
C HIS A 406 -26.97 -16.45 -22.79
N LYS A 407 -27.04 -15.18 -22.47
CA LYS A 407 -27.85 -14.19 -23.19
C LYS A 407 -27.11 -13.50 -24.37
N ARG A 408 -25.81 -13.75 -24.54
CA ARG A 408 -24.99 -13.18 -25.64
C ARG A 408 -24.69 -14.15 -26.76
N LEU A 409 -25.16 -15.40 -26.68
CA LEU A 409 -25.20 -16.40 -27.75
C LEU A 409 -26.62 -16.47 -28.33
#